data_b837c4895fa8ed75483cfdd8ad806bf4
#
_entry.id   b837c4895fa8ed75483cfdd8ad806bf4
#
_cell.length_a   1.000
_cell.length_b   1.000
_cell.length_c   1.000
_cell.angle_alpha   90.00
_cell.angle_beta   90.00
_cell.angle_gamma   90.00
#
_symmetry.space_group_name_H-M   'P 1'
#
loop_
_entity.id
_entity.type
_entity.pdbx_description
1 polymer ?
#
loop_
_entity_poly.entity_id
_entity_poly.type
_entity_poly.pdbx_seq_one_letter_code
_entity_poly.pdbx_strand_id
1 'polypeptide(L)'
;LGLTATEVSPELNNLMSLYITLDRSSRRPFSIKSSFARTGAFPVSLAASEGLITTNISEDVWGTKWCITEFGLETKGEIDELLQDIFASACGRNHTIN
;
A
#
# COMPACT_ATOMS: atom_id res chain seq x y z
N LEU A 1 25.37 -2.22 10.77
CA LEU A 1 25.09 -2.32 11.36
C LEU A 1 24.09 -3.03 11.71
N GLY A 2 23.98 -3.43 12.07
CA GLY A 2 23.02 -4.22 12.55
C GLY A 2 21.74 -4.24 11.91
N LEU A 3 21.59 -3.62 10.84
CA LEU A 3 20.33 -3.59 10.22
C LEU A 3 19.98 -4.91 9.64
N THR A 4 18.95 -5.46 10.17
CA THR A 4 18.44 -6.72 9.70
C THR A 4 16.96 -6.57 9.49
N ALA A 5 16.34 -7.64 9.04
CA ALA A 5 14.90 -7.60 8.83
C ALA A 5 14.18 -7.28 10.13
N THR A 6 14.75 -7.65 11.25
CA THR A 6 14.10 -7.40 12.51
C THR A 6 14.15 -5.94 12.89
N GLU A 7 14.94 -5.16 12.17
CA GLU A 7 15.08 -3.76 12.52
C GLU A 7 14.29 -2.85 11.60
N VAL A 8 13.47 -3.42 10.75
CA VAL A 8 12.55 -2.65 9.96
C VAL A 8 11.57 -2.00 10.92
N SER A 9 11.44 -0.69 10.84
CA SER A 9 10.57 0.02 11.75
C SER A 9 9.11 -0.34 11.51
N PRO A 10 8.28 -0.26 12.54
CA PRO A 10 6.85 -0.49 12.35
C PRO A 10 6.26 0.47 11.31
N GLU A 11 6.75 1.70 11.27
CA GLU A 11 6.23 2.66 10.30
C GLU A 11 6.52 2.22 8.88
N LEU A 12 7.75 1.75 8.63
CA LEU A 12 8.09 1.28 7.30
C LEU A 12 7.28 0.04 6.94
N ASN A 13 7.12 -0.84 7.89
CA ASN A 13 6.35 -2.06 7.66
C ASN A 13 4.90 -1.72 7.32
N ASN A 14 4.32 -0.77 8.04
CA ASN A 14 2.94 -0.34 7.78
C ASN A 14 2.84 0.32 6.41
N LEU A 15 3.84 1.10 6.04
CA LEU A 15 3.85 1.76 4.75
C LEU A 15 3.90 0.74 3.63
N MET A 16 4.73 -0.28 3.78
CA MET A 16 4.82 -1.33 2.78
C MET A 16 3.52 -2.12 2.68
N SER A 17 2.89 -2.40 3.82
CA SER A 17 1.62 -3.10 3.83
C SER A 17 0.54 -2.27 3.13
N LEU A 18 0.54 -0.97 3.39
CA LEU A 18 -0.41 -0.08 2.74
C LEU A 18 -0.16 -0.06 1.23
N TYR A 19 1.11 0.03 0.84
CA TYR A 19 1.45 0.03 -0.57
C TYR A 19 0.97 -1.25 -1.26
N ILE A 20 1.17 -2.40 -0.63
CA ILE A 20 0.72 -3.67 -1.18
C ILE A 20 -0.79 -3.67 -1.36
N THR A 21 -1.52 -3.12 -0.38
CA THR A 21 -2.97 -3.04 -0.47
C THR A 21 -3.39 -2.16 -1.64
N LEU A 22 -2.76 -1.02 -1.80
CA LEU A 22 -3.08 -0.10 -2.88
C LEU A 22 -2.72 -0.70 -4.23
N ASP A 23 -1.55 -1.33 -4.30
CA ASP A 23 -1.12 -1.97 -5.54
C ASP A 23 -2.09 -3.06 -5.96
N ARG A 24 -2.50 -3.89 -5.00
CA ARG A 24 -3.42 -4.98 -5.28
C ARG A 24 -4.76 -4.44 -5.80
N SER A 25 -5.28 -3.40 -5.13
CA SER A 25 -6.57 -2.86 -5.53
C SER A 25 -6.48 -2.11 -6.86
N SER A 26 -5.31 -1.56 -7.19
CA SER A 26 -5.14 -0.86 -8.46
C SER A 26 -5.11 -1.81 -9.64
N ARG A 27 -4.64 -3.04 -9.41
CA ARG A 27 -4.62 -4.04 -10.49
C ARG A 27 -5.99 -4.65 -10.68
N ARG A 28 -6.67 -4.92 -9.59
CA ARG A 28 -7.97 -5.55 -9.65
C ARG A 28 -8.67 -5.38 -8.31
N PRO A 29 -9.92 -4.96 -8.33
CA PRO A 29 -10.68 -4.90 -7.08
C PRO A 29 -10.69 -6.27 -6.40
N PHE A 30 -10.70 -6.26 -5.08
CA PHE A 30 -10.75 -7.52 -4.34
C PHE A 30 -11.94 -7.52 -3.40
N SER A 31 -12.51 -8.71 -3.22
CA SER A 31 -13.71 -8.87 -2.41
C SER A 31 -13.43 -8.55 -0.95
N ILE A 32 -14.42 -7.93 -0.28
CA ILE A 32 -14.30 -7.66 1.13
C ILE A 32 -14.23 -8.96 1.93
N LYS A 33 -14.63 -10.07 1.33
CA LYS A 33 -14.56 -11.38 1.97
C LYS A 33 -13.37 -12.20 1.53
N SER A 34 -12.49 -11.63 0.71
CA SER A 34 -11.35 -12.37 0.20
C SER A 34 -10.35 -12.67 1.31
N SER A 35 -9.52 -13.66 1.08
CA SER A 35 -8.45 -13.97 2.03
C SER A 35 -7.50 -12.78 2.15
N PHE A 36 -7.26 -12.10 1.05
CA PHE A 36 -6.38 -10.94 1.07
C PHE A 36 -6.93 -9.88 2.03
N ALA A 37 -8.23 -9.59 1.94
CA ALA A 37 -8.84 -8.58 2.81
C ALA A 37 -8.81 -9.03 4.25
N ARG A 38 -9.00 -10.30 4.52
CA ARG A 38 -9.01 -10.79 5.89
C ARG A 38 -7.63 -10.78 6.52
N THR A 39 -6.64 -11.25 5.81
CA THR A 39 -5.28 -11.28 6.35
C THR A 39 -4.69 -9.89 6.42
N GLY A 40 -5.10 -9.00 5.52
CA GLY A 40 -4.62 -7.62 5.53
C GLY A 40 -5.63 -6.67 6.14
N ALA A 41 -6.35 -7.08 7.17
CA ALA A 41 -7.42 -6.26 7.71
C ALA A 41 -6.95 -4.88 8.15
N PHE A 42 -5.79 -4.79 8.79
CA PHE A 42 -5.31 -3.50 9.26
C PHE A 42 -4.99 -2.56 8.11
N PRO A 43 -4.14 -2.92 7.14
CA PRO A 43 -3.88 -2.00 6.03
C PRO A 43 -5.12 -1.72 5.18
N VAL A 44 -6.03 -2.69 5.05
CA VAL A 44 -7.27 -2.45 4.32
C VAL A 44 -8.12 -1.42 5.05
N SER A 45 -8.27 -1.57 6.37
CA SER A 45 -9.03 -0.61 7.17
C SER A 45 -8.39 0.77 7.11
N LEU A 46 -7.08 0.83 7.19
CA LEU A 46 -6.38 2.09 7.14
C LEU A 46 -6.60 2.78 5.79
N ALA A 47 -6.44 2.02 4.70
CA ALA A 47 -6.63 2.58 3.37
C ALA A 47 -8.06 3.09 3.20
N ALA A 48 -9.04 2.34 3.70
CA ALA A 48 -10.43 2.75 3.59
C ALA A 48 -10.70 4.01 4.40
N SER A 49 -10.16 4.08 5.61
CA SER A 49 -10.42 5.23 6.47
C SER A 49 -9.78 6.50 5.92
N GLU A 50 -8.71 6.36 5.15
CA GLU A 50 -8.05 7.49 4.53
C GLU A 50 -8.62 7.82 3.15
N GLY A 51 -9.62 7.09 2.71
CA GLY A 51 -10.23 7.36 1.41
C GLY A 51 -9.41 6.90 0.23
N LEU A 52 -8.50 5.98 0.46
CA LEU A 52 -7.63 5.48 -0.60
C LEU A 52 -8.27 4.35 -1.38
N ILE A 53 -9.13 3.58 -0.73
CA ILE A 53 -9.92 2.55 -1.39
C ILE A 53 -11.35 2.69 -0.93
N THR A 54 -12.27 2.16 -1.72
CA THR A 54 -13.68 2.26 -1.41
C THR A 54 -14.45 1.11 -2.03
N THR A 55 -15.58 0.78 -1.44
CA THR A 55 -16.50 -0.17 -2.06
C THR A 55 -17.62 0.57 -2.80
N ASN A 56 -17.56 1.88 -2.82
CA ASN A 56 -18.58 2.68 -3.47
C ASN A 56 -18.52 2.50 -4.98
N ILE A 57 -19.65 2.19 -5.60
CA ILE A 57 -19.74 1.99 -7.03
C ILE A 57 -20.21 3.26 -7.70
N SER A 58 -21.21 3.89 -7.10
CA SER A 58 -21.75 5.14 -7.59
C SER A 58 -22.45 5.81 -6.44
N GLU A 59 -23.05 6.95 -6.69
CA GLU A 59 -23.69 7.71 -5.64
C GLU A 59 -24.64 6.81 -4.85
N ASP A 60 -24.37 6.67 -3.56
CA ASP A 60 -25.19 5.89 -2.64
C ASP A 60 -25.30 4.40 -2.97
N VAL A 61 -24.46 3.91 -3.87
CA VAL A 61 -24.44 2.48 -4.18
C VAL A 61 -23.11 1.91 -3.77
N TRP A 62 -23.17 0.89 -2.91
CA TRP A 62 -21.97 0.26 -2.37
C TRP A 62 -21.87 -1.16 -2.85
N GLY A 63 -20.67 -1.57 -3.20
CA GLY A 63 -20.42 -2.91 -3.69
C GLY A 63 -19.79 -3.78 -2.64
N THR A 64 -19.28 -4.94 -3.10
CA THR A 64 -18.64 -5.89 -2.22
C THR A 64 -17.15 -6.04 -2.52
N LYS A 65 -16.61 -5.14 -3.32
CA LYS A 65 -15.19 -5.18 -3.69
C LYS A 65 -14.53 -3.86 -3.38
N TRP A 66 -13.30 -3.95 -2.90
CA TRP A 66 -12.49 -2.77 -2.65
C TRP A 66 -11.84 -2.31 -3.95
N CYS A 67 -12.07 -1.06 -4.30
CA CYS A 67 -11.49 -0.45 -5.50
C CYS A 67 -10.66 0.74 -5.07
N ILE A 68 -9.56 0.98 -5.79
CA ILE A 68 -8.71 2.12 -5.47
C ILE A 68 -9.39 3.41 -5.97
N THR A 69 -9.22 4.48 -5.21
CA THR A 69 -9.77 5.78 -5.60
C THR A 69 -8.69 6.56 -6.33
N GLU A 70 -9.08 7.72 -6.91
CA GLU A 70 -8.09 8.60 -7.53
C GLU A 70 -7.06 9.04 -6.50
N PHE A 71 -7.54 9.40 -5.31
CA PHE A 71 -6.65 9.79 -4.24
C PHE A 71 -5.74 8.62 -3.86
N GLY A 72 -6.27 7.41 -3.90
CA GLY A 72 -5.46 6.22 -3.64
C GLY A 72 -4.37 6.02 -4.68
N LEU A 73 -4.67 6.29 -5.94
CA LEU A 73 -3.67 6.19 -6.99
C LEU A 73 -2.55 7.21 -6.79
N GLU A 74 -2.90 8.43 -6.44
CA GLU A 74 -1.92 9.46 -6.16
C GLU A 74 -1.04 9.07 -4.97
N THR A 75 -1.68 8.60 -3.92
CA THR A 75 -0.96 8.20 -2.72
C THR A 75 -0.05 7.01 -3.00
N LYS A 76 -0.55 6.06 -3.81
CA LYS A 76 0.27 4.92 -4.20
C LYS A 76 1.54 5.37 -4.89
N GLY A 77 1.43 6.35 -5.79
CA GLY A 77 2.59 6.88 -6.47
C GLY A 77 3.57 7.54 -5.52
N GLU A 78 3.06 8.30 -4.55
CA GLU A 78 3.91 8.93 -3.56
C GLU A 78 4.63 7.92 -2.69
N ILE A 79 3.91 6.87 -2.29
CA ILE A 79 4.52 5.82 -1.48
C ILE A 79 5.57 5.08 -2.29
N ASP A 80 5.28 4.83 -3.56
CA ASP A 80 6.22 4.14 -4.43
C ASP A 80 7.54 4.91 -4.52
N GLU A 81 7.45 6.22 -4.71
CA GLU A 81 8.64 7.05 -4.76
C GLU A 81 9.40 7.03 -3.44
N LEU A 82 8.66 7.10 -2.35
CA LEU A 82 9.28 7.10 -1.03
C LEU A 82 9.99 5.77 -0.77
N LEU A 83 9.36 4.65 -1.12
CA LEU A 83 9.97 3.35 -0.94
C LEU A 83 11.19 3.20 -1.82
N GLN A 84 11.14 3.70 -3.04
CA GLN A 84 12.29 3.65 -3.92
C GLN A 84 13.45 4.45 -3.34
N ASP A 85 13.17 5.62 -2.78
CA ASP A 85 14.21 6.42 -2.14
C ASP A 85 14.83 5.69 -0.97
N ILE A 86 14.00 5.05 -0.15
CA ILE A 86 14.49 4.33 1.01
C ILE A 86 15.40 3.18 0.57
N PHE A 87 14.94 2.40 -0.41
CA PHE A 87 15.73 1.28 -0.88
C PHE A 87 16.98 1.72 -1.62
N ALA A 88 16.88 2.80 -2.37
CA ALA A 88 18.03 3.34 -3.05
C ALA A 88 19.08 3.81 -2.05
N SER A 89 18.65 4.41 -0.95
CA SER A 89 19.58 4.84 0.07
C SER A 89 20.29 3.64 0.71
N ALA A 90 19.56 2.55 0.89
CA ALA A 90 20.14 1.37 1.51
C ALA A 90 21.13 0.68 0.62
N CYS A 91 20.87 0.66 -0.70
CA CYS A 91 21.73 -0.06 -1.64
C CYS A 91 22.36 0.85 -2.66
N GLY A 92 21.99 2.09 -2.65
CA GLY A 92 22.23 2.95 -3.79
C GLY A 92 23.66 3.25 -4.06
N ARG A 93 24.46 3.23 -3.04
CA ARG A 93 25.83 3.58 -3.30
C ARG A 93 26.51 2.57 -4.18
N ASN A 94 25.93 1.42 -4.31
CA ASN A 94 26.44 0.44 -5.25
C ASN A 94 26.29 0.93 -6.68
N HIS A 95 25.28 1.74 -6.90
CA HIS A 95 25.05 2.27 -8.22
C HIS A 95 25.97 3.42 -8.54
N THR A 96 26.27 4.18 -7.52
CA THR A 96 27.06 5.37 -7.77
C THR A 96 28.48 5.04 -8.15
N ILE A 97 28.86 3.84 -7.94
CA ILE A 97 30.16 3.41 -8.32
C ILE A 97 30.36 3.47 -9.82
N ASN A 98 29.31 3.33 -10.51
CA ASN A 98 29.41 3.36 -11.96
C ASN A 98 29.76 4.71 -12.54
#